data_8ccc5c35ca6d2136d6f7be6c28af9cb4
#
_entry.id   8ccc5c35ca6d2136d6f7be6c28af9cb4
#
_cell.length_a   1.000
_cell.length_b   1.000
_cell.length_c   1.000
_cell.angle_alpha   90.00
_cell.angle_beta   90.00
_cell.angle_gamma   90.00
#
_symmetry.space_group_name_H-M   'P 1'
#
loop_
_entity.id
_entity.type
_entity.pdbx_description
1 polymer ?
#
loop_
_entity_poly.entity_id
_entity_poly.type
_entity_poly.pdbx_seq_one_letter_code
_entity_poly.pdbx_strand_id
1 'polypeptide(L)'
;LSNLKNPKEEFLSFIRSISNNSELNYSRKIAASEKSVGFRNVALCNFIKSFGNIENEPSDVLDFYFDLCSLEMNCKELSELFLFLANNGCNIFANNSILTKSQCKRINALMQTCGLYDESGEFAFKVGLPGKSGVGGGIVAIHPNHYAIAVWSPKLNEKGNSYKGMKFLEEFTTKSQLSIF
;
A
#
# COMPACT_ATOMS: atom_id res chain seq x y z
N LEU A 1 8.10 -1.57 -16.27
CA LEU A 1 9.04 -2.73 -16.21
C LEU A 1 10.05 -2.69 -17.34
N SER A 2 9.63 -2.40 -18.58
CA SER A 2 10.49 -2.40 -19.78
C SER A 2 11.74 -1.52 -19.70
N ASN A 3 11.75 -0.49 -18.84
CA ASN A 3 12.87 0.44 -18.68
C ASN A 3 13.81 0.09 -17.52
N LEU A 4 13.52 -0.97 -16.75
CA LEU A 4 14.32 -1.40 -15.62
C LEU A 4 15.09 -2.67 -15.98
N LYS A 5 16.38 -2.72 -15.63
CA LYS A 5 17.22 -3.90 -15.90
C LYS A 5 16.88 -5.06 -14.97
N ASN A 6 16.61 -4.76 -13.70
CA ASN A 6 16.20 -5.71 -12.68
C ASN A 6 15.08 -5.10 -11.81
N PRO A 7 13.83 -5.14 -12.28
CA PRO A 7 12.72 -4.46 -11.62
C PRO A 7 12.54 -4.83 -10.15
N LYS A 8 12.72 -6.11 -9.80
CA LYS A 8 12.54 -6.62 -8.43
C LYS A 8 13.59 -6.05 -7.47
N GLU A 9 14.86 -6.08 -7.87
CA GLU A 9 15.96 -5.54 -7.04
C GLU A 9 15.94 -4.01 -6.96
N GLU A 10 15.62 -3.35 -8.06
CA GLU A 10 15.52 -1.89 -8.09
C GLU A 10 14.37 -1.40 -7.19
N PHE A 11 13.22 -2.08 -7.22
CA PHE A 11 12.10 -1.78 -6.33
C PHE A 11 12.45 -2.07 -4.86
N LEU A 12 13.07 -3.21 -4.57
CA LEU A 12 13.47 -3.57 -3.22
C LEU A 12 14.49 -2.56 -2.65
N SER A 13 15.46 -2.16 -3.46
CA SER A 13 16.44 -1.11 -3.10
C SER A 13 15.76 0.23 -2.80
N PHE A 14 14.77 0.61 -3.62
CA PHE A 14 13.97 1.80 -3.38
C PHE A 14 13.20 1.71 -2.05
N ILE A 15 12.49 0.61 -1.79
CA ILE A 15 11.75 0.42 -0.53
C ILE A 15 12.67 0.47 0.68
N ARG A 16 13.83 -0.20 0.63
CA ARG A 16 14.85 -0.15 1.68
C ARG A 16 15.33 1.27 1.95
N SER A 17 15.53 2.06 0.91
CA SER A 17 16.01 3.45 1.05
C SER A 17 14.98 4.37 1.72
N ILE A 18 13.68 4.15 1.51
CA ILE A 18 12.63 5.01 2.08
C ILE A 18 12.14 4.54 3.44
N SER A 19 12.31 3.26 3.78
CA SER A 19 11.93 2.69 5.09
C SER A 19 13.06 2.72 6.12
N ASN A 20 14.27 3.14 5.71
CA ASN A 20 15.48 3.05 6.54
C ASN A 20 15.73 1.64 7.11
N ASN A 21 15.35 0.60 6.36
CA ASN A 21 15.52 -0.79 6.75
C ASN A 21 16.14 -1.59 5.59
N SER A 22 17.44 -1.91 5.70
CA SER A 22 18.20 -2.68 4.71
C SER A 22 17.84 -4.17 4.67
N GLU A 23 17.21 -4.68 5.73
CA GLU A 23 16.89 -6.10 5.88
C GLU A 23 15.55 -6.52 5.25
N LEU A 24 14.73 -5.55 4.84
CA LEU A 24 13.47 -5.84 4.15
C LEU A 24 13.70 -6.73 2.94
N ASN A 25 12.82 -7.73 2.78
CA ASN A 25 12.92 -8.65 1.67
C ASN A 25 11.55 -9.21 1.27
N TYR A 26 11.50 -9.80 0.09
CA TYR A 26 10.34 -10.53 -0.39
C TYR A 26 10.22 -11.89 0.30
N SER A 27 9.01 -12.24 0.71
CA SER A 27 8.70 -13.58 1.18
C SER A 27 8.39 -14.50 -0.01
N ARG A 28 9.33 -15.37 -0.35
CA ARG A 28 9.14 -16.35 -1.44
C ARG A 28 7.90 -17.23 -1.23
N LYS A 29 7.59 -17.55 0.04
CA LYS A 29 6.42 -18.35 0.39
C LYS A 29 5.12 -17.61 0.09
N ILE A 30 5.05 -16.33 0.45
CA ILE A 30 3.86 -15.50 0.19
C ILE A 30 3.71 -15.26 -1.30
N ALA A 31 4.77 -14.87 -2.01
CA ALA A 31 4.74 -14.67 -3.46
C ALA A 31 4.26 -15.92 -4.22
N ALA A 32 4.77 -17.10 -3.85
CA ALA A 32 4.34 -18.36 -4.45
C ALA A 32 2.87 -18.68 -4.15
N SER A 33 2.40 -18.41 -2.93
CA SER A 33 1.00 -18.57 -2.54
C SER A 33 0.08 -17.65 -3.34
N GLU A 34 0.40 -16.37 -3.43
CA GLU A 34 -0.34 -15.38 -4.23
C GLU A 34 -0.41 -15.78 -5.70
N LYS A 35 0.71 -16.24 -6.27
CA LYS A 35 0.76 -16.70 -7.65
C LYS A 35 -0.13 -17.93 -7.89
N SER A 36 -0.20 -18.85 -6.94
CA SER A 36 -0.98 -20.10 -7.08
C SER A 36 -2.50 -19.90 -7.08
N VAL A 37 -2.99 -18.80 -6.48
CA VAL A 37 -4.42 -18.48 -6.34
C VAL A 37 -4.81 -17.19 -7.07
N GLY A 38 -3.91 -16.58 -7.80
CA GLY A 38 -4.03 -15.25 -8.41
C GLY A 38 -4.93 -15.17 -9.64
N PHE A 39 -5.91 -16.07 -9.83
CA PHE A 39 -6.77 -16.13 -11.02
C PHE A 39 -7.50 -14.81 -11.32
N ARG A 40 -7.98 -14.11 -10.28
CA ARG A 40 -8.61 -12.80 -10.45
C ARG A 40 -7.63 -11.75 -10.96
N ASN A 41 -6.40 -11.76 -10.47
CA ASN A 41 -5.34 -10.84 -10.91
C ASN A 41 -4.98 -11.11 -12.37
N VAL A 42 -4.93 -12.39 -12.78
CA VAL A 42 -4.71 -12.78 -14.18
C VAL A 42 -5.84 -12.24 -15.07
N ALA A 43 -7.09 -12.41 -14.68
CA ALA A 43 -8.25 -11.92 -15.42
C ALA A 43 -8.21 -10.37 -15.55
N LEU A 44 -7.94 -9.65 -14.45
CA LEU A 44 -7.86 -8.19 -14.43
C LEU A 44 -6.68 -7.68 -15.25
N CYS A 45 -5.51 -8.32 -15.18
CA CYS A 45 -4.34 -7.93 -15.94
C CYS A 45 -4.60 -8.04 -17.46
N ASN A 46 -5.19 -9.15 -17.92
CA ASN A 46 -5.58 -9.31 -19.31
C ASN A 46 -6.67 -8.33 -19.74
N PHE A 47 -7.63 -8.06 -18.87
CA PHE A 47 -8.66 -7.04 -19.11
C PHE A 47 -8.05 -5.65 -19.32
N ILE A 48 -7.14 -5.22 -18.45
CA ILE A 48 -6.41 -3.95 -18.59
C ILE A 48 -5.57 -3.93 -19.88
N LYS A 49 -4.90 -5.05 -20.20
CA LYS A 49 -4.11 -5.19 -21.43
C LYS A 49 -4.97 -5.03 -22.68
N SER A 50 -6.22 -5.47 -22.65
CA SER A 50 -7.13 -5.34 -23.81
C SER A 50 -7.43 -3.89 -24.21
N PHE A 51 -7.21 -2.93 -23.31
CA PHE A 51 -7.31 -1.48 -23.59
C PHE A 51 -5.97 -0.84 -23.97
N GLY A 52 -4.91 -1.64 -24.16
CA GLY A 52 -3.58 -1.13 -24.49
C GLY A 52 -2.81 -0.48 -23.32
N ASN A 53 -3.29 -0.62 -22.09
CA ASN A 53 -2.68 0.00 -20.90
C ASN A 53 -1.51 -0.80 -20.30
N ILE A 54 -1.29 -2.02 -20.79
CA ILE A 54 -0.16 -2.90 -20.40
C ILE A 54 0.54 -3.35 -21.68
N GLU A 55 1.79 -2.93 -21.86
CA GLU A 55 2.62 -3.31 -23.01
C GLU A 55 3.34 -4.65 -22.79
N ASN A 56 3.83 -4.88 -21.57
CA ASN A 56 4.54 -6.10 -21.19
C ASN A 56 3.63 -7.34 -21.23
N GLU A 57 4.25 -8.52 -21.20
CA GLU A 57 3.50 -9.77 -21.07
C GLU A 57 2.83 -9.85 -19.68
N PRO A 58 1.54 -10.23 -19.60
CA PRO A 58 0.81 -10.33 -18.33
C PRO A 58 1.49 -11.22 -17.29
N SER A 59 2.16 -12.31 -17.71
CA SER A 59 2.92 -13.19 -16.83
C SER A 59 4.05 -12.44 -16.10
N ASP A 60 4.79 -11.59 -16.81
CA ASP A 60 5.92 -10.85 -16.26
C ASP A 60 5.46 -9.75 -15.32
N VAL A 61 4.38 -9.07 -15.69
CA VAL A 61 3.74 -8.04 -14.84
C VAL A 61 3.25 -8.65 -13.54
N LEU A 62 2.59 -9.81 -13.60
CA LEU A 62 2.04 -10.48 -12.43
C LEU A 62 3.12 -11.12 -11.57
N ASP A 63 4.17 -11.66 -12.15
CA ASP A 63 5.30 -12.21 -11.40
C ASP A 63 5.99 -11.11 -10.56
N PHE A 64 6.17 -9.94 -11.15
CA PHE A 64 6.65 -8.76 -10.42
C PHE A 64 5.64 -8.31 -9.34
N TYR A 65 4.35 -8.23 -9.68
CA TYR A 65 3.29 -7.80 -8.76
C TYR A 65 3.19 -8.70 -7.52
N PHE A 66 3.27 -10.02 -7.67
CA PHE A 66 3.20 -10.96 -6.54
C PHE A 66 4.41 -10.84 -5.62
N ASP A 67 5.60 -10.55 -6.15
CA ASP A 67 6.76 -10.23 -5.30
C ASP A 67 6.53 -8.92 -4.53
N LEU A 68 6.07 -7.86 -5.19
CA LEU A 68 5.76 -6.60 -4.50
C LEU A 68 4.78 -6.77 -3.33
N CYS A 69 3.76 -7.61 -3.53
CA CYS A 69 2.75 -7.92 -2.50
C CYS A 69 3.27 -8.82 -1.37
N SER A 70 4.49 -9.36 -1.51
CA SER A 70 5.07 -10.33 -0.57
C SER A 70 6.13 -9.73 0.38
N LEU A 71 6.30 -8.42 0.39
CA LEU A 71 7.19 -7.77 1.36
C LEU A 71 6.69 -7.99 2.79
N GLU A 72 7.57 -8.50 3.65
CA GLU A 72 7.26 -8.72 5.07
C GLU A 72 7.79 -7.56 5.91
N MET A 73 6.92 -6.97 6.70
CA MET A 73 7.27 -5.90 7.63
C MET A 73 6.29 -5.86 8.81
N ASN A 74 6.74 -5.37 9.95
CA ASN A 74 5.88 -5.11 11.10
C ASN A 74 5.15 -3.75 10.98
N CYS A 75 4.21 -3.47 11.90
CA CYS A 75 3.42 -2.23 11.83
C CYS A 75 4.27 -0.96 11.95
N LYS A 76 5.36 -0.98 12.73
CA LYS A 76 6.27 0.16 12.84
C LYS A 76 6.95 0.43 11.50
N GLU A 77 7.55 -0.59 10.89
CA GLU A 77 8.22 -0.50 9.60
C GLU A 77 7.24 -0.04 8.50
N LEU A 78 6.00 -0.56 8.52
CA LEU A 78 4.96 -0.17 7.56
C LEU A 78 4.56 1.30 7.74
N SER A 79 4.42 1.80 8.97
CA SER A 79 4.11 3.20 9.22
C SER A 79 5.27 4.12 8.82
N GLU A 80 6.51 3.74 9.11
CA GLU A 80 7.72 4.47 8.72
C GLU A 80 7.88 4.53 7.20
N LEU A 81 7.62 3.41 6.50
CA LEU A 81 7.66 3.34 5.04
C LEU A 81 6.70 4.35 4.39
N PHE A 82 5.52 4.54 4.94
CA PHE A 82 4.49 5.43 4.38
C PHE A 82 4.56 6.88 4.92
N LEU A 83 5.46 7.17 5.86
CA LEU A 83 5.53 8.47 6.51
C LEU A 83 5.86 9.62 5.55
N PHE A 84 6.57 9.35 4.44
CA PHE A 84 6.82 10.37 3.41
C PHE A 84 5.53 10.92 2.78
N LEU A 85 4.45 10.14 2.74
CA LEU A 85 3.14 10.61 2.26
C LEU A 85 2.48 11.58 3.25
N ALA A 86 2.74 11.43 4.55
CA ALA A 86 2.35 12.41 5.55
C ALA A 86 3.24 13.65 5.50
N ASN A 87 4.50 13.50 5.07
CA ASN A 87 5.50 14.58 5.03
C ASN A 87 5.65 15.21 3.63
N ASN A 88 4.56 15.41 2.91
CA ASN A 88 4.53 16.08 1.60
C ASN A 88 5.49 15.51 0.55
N GLY A 89 5.78 14.21 0.60
CA GLY A 89 6.65 13.49 -0.31
C GLY A 89 8.13 13.48 0.08
N CYS A 90 8.49 14.02 1.25
CA CYS A 90 9.87 14.03 1.74
C CYS A 90 10.15 12.85 2.68
N ASN A 91 11.22 12.11 2.41
CA ASN A 91 11.73 11.09 3.31
C ASN A 91 12.40 11.77 4.52
N ILE A 92 11.91 11.46 5.72
CA ILE A 92 12.45 12.04 6.96
C ILE A 92 13.80 11.45 7.36
N PHE A 93 14.10 10.22 6.95
CA PHE A 93 15.36 9.53 7.30
C PHE A 93 16.55 10.03 6.46
N ALA A 94 16.32 10.20 5.16
CA ALA A 94 17.35 10.64 4.21
C ALA A 94 17.27 12.14 3.89
N ASN A 95 16.26 12.84 4.41
CA ASN A 95 16.01 14.26 4.17
C ASN A 95 16.01 14.65 2.68
N ASN A 96 15.46 13.77 1.84
CA ASN A 96 15.35 13.99 0.40
C ASN A 96 13.90 13.92 -0.08
N SER A 97 13.61 14.57 -1.19
CA SER A 97 12.28 14.51 -1.82
C SER A 97 12.15 13.24 -2.66
N ILE A 98 11.16 12.40 -2.33
CA ILE A 98 10.76 11.21 -3.10
C ILE A 98 9.71 11.60 -4.13
N LEU A 99 8.77 12.46 -3.74
CA LEU A 99 7.65 12.94 -4.53
C LEU A 99 7.52 14.44 -4.41
N THR A 100 7.02 15.07 -5.46
CA THR A 100 6.53 16.44 -5.35
C THR A 100 5.25 16.49 -4.49
N LYS A 101 4.97 17.64 -3.88
CA LYS A 101 3.71 17.84 -3.13
C LYS A 101 2.46 17.51 -3.95
N SER A 102 2.48 17.81 -5.26
CA SER A 102 1.38 17.51 -6.18
C SER A 102 1.19 16.00 -6.36
N GLN A 103 2.28 15.24 -6.52
CA GLN A 103 2.23 13.79 -6.63
C GLN A 103 1.76 13.15 -5.31
N CYS A 104 2.28 13.62 -4.18
CA CYS A 104 1.87 13.15 -2.86
C CYS A 104 0.36 13.37 -2.62
N LYS A 105 -0.15 14.57 -2.95
CA LYS A 105 -1.60 14.85 -2.88
C LYS A 105 -2.42 13.88 -3.73
N ARG A 106 -1.97 13.56 -4.95
CA ARG A 106 -2.69 12.63 -5.85
C ARG A 106 -2.69 11.20 -5.33
N ILE A 107 -1.56 10.73 -4.77
CA ILE A 107 -1.49 9.40 -4.17
C ILE A 107 -2.43 9.31 -2.96
N ASN A 108 -2.41 10.29 -2.06
CA ASN A 108 -3.32 10.34 -0.93
C ASN A 108 -4.81 10.37 -1.38
N ALA A 109 -5.13 11.10 -2.44
CA ALA A 109 -6.47 11.10 -3.02
C ALA A 109 -6.87 9.73 -3.59
N LEU A 110 -5.96 9.03 -4.28
CA LEU A 110 -6.20 7.66 -4.75
C LEU A 110 -6.38 6.68 -3.58
N MET A 111 -5.58 6.79 -2.53
CA MET A 111 -5.76 5.99 -1.31
C MET A 111 -7.12 6.24 -0.66
N GLN A 112 -7.58 7.50 -0.63
CA GLN A 112 -8.88 7.87 -0.08
C GLN A 112 -10.04 7.27 -0.88
N THR A 113 -9.96 7.25 -2.20
CA THR A 113 -11.07 6.87 -3.09
C THR A 113 -11.12 5.39 -3.43
N CYS A 114 -10.00 4.68 -3.43
CA CYS A 114 -9.93 3.28 -3.86
C CYS A 114 -8.95 2.40 -3.06
N GLY A 115 -8.48 2.85 -1.91
CA GLY A 115 -7.48 2.13 -1.13
C GLY A 115 -7.99 0.95 -0.31
N LEU A 116 -9.30 0.84 -0.07
CA LEU A 116 -9.93 -0.20 0.75
C LEU A 116 -10.99 -1.01 -0.02
N TYR A 117 -10.74 -1.33 -1.27
CA TYR A 117 -11.68 -2.07 -2.12
C TYR A 117 -13.08 -1.42 -2.11
N ASP A 118 -14.14 -2.20 -1.89
CA ASP A 118 -15.52 -1.71 -1.86
C ASP A 118 -15.89 -0.92 -0.58
N GLU A 119 -14.93 -0.77 0.37
CA GLU A 119 -15.15 -0.05 1.63
C GLU A 119 -14.48 1.33 1.68
N SER A 120 -13.88 1.81 0.59
CA SER A 120 -13.18 3.10 0.59
C SER A 120 -14.09 4.27 1.02
N GLY A 121 -15.35 4.28 0.57
CA GLY A 121 -16.33 5.29 0.98
C GLY A 121 -16.71 5.18 2.45
N GLU A 122 -16.91 3.96 2.96
CA GLU A 122 -17.21 3.72 4.38
C GLU A 122 -16.02 4.07 5.27
N PHE A 123 -14.80 3.76 4.83
CA PHE A 123 -13.58 4.15 5.53
C PHE A 123 -13.40 5.67 5.57
N ALA A 124 -13.66 6.36 4.47
CA ALA A 124 -13.65 7.80 4.42
C ALA A 124 -14.65 8.42 5.42
N PHE A 125 -15.86 7.85 5.50
CA PHE A 125 -16.91 8.33 6.41
C PHE A 125 -16.60 8.06 7.88
N LYS A 126 -16.07 6.88 8.22
CA LYS A 126 -15.84 6.46 9.60
C LYS A 126 -14.49 6.91 10.15
N VAL A 127 -13.45 6.78 9.36
CA VAL A 127 -12.05 7.03 9.76
C VAL A 127 -11.56 8.40 9.30
N GLY A 128 -11.95 8.82 8.10
CA GLY A 128 -11.58 10.11 7.56
C GLY A 128 -10.09 10.29 7.29
N LEU A 129 -9.43 9.28 6.76
CA LEU A 129 -8.01 9.30 6.38
C LEU A 129 -7.81 8.62 5.03
N PRO A 130 -6.90 9.09 4.17
CA PRO A 130 -6.38 8.28 3.09
C PRO A 130 -5.81 6.98 3.63
N GLY A 131 -6.25 5.83 3.11
CA GLY A 131 -5.82 4.54 3.61
C GLY A 131 -5.59 3.51 2.52
N LYS A 132 -4.76 2.50 2.81
CA LYS A 132 -4.56 1.33 1.96
C LYS A 132 -4.58 0.07 2.80
N SER A 133 -5.43 -0.87 2.41
CA SER A 133 -5.52 -2.19 3.05
C SER A 133 -4.84 -3.28 2.22
N GLY A 134 -4.50 -4.36 2.88
CA GLY A 134 -4.01 -5.58 2.25
C GLY A 134 -4.70 -6.82 2.80
N VAL A 135 -4.88 -7.83 1.96
CA VAL A 135 -5.47 -9.12 2.34
C VAL A 135 -4.65 -9.89 3.38
N GLY A 136 -3.42 -9.46 3.67
CA GLY A 136 -2.63 -9.93 4.80
C GLY A 136 -3.12 -9.43 6.17
N GLY A 137 -4.14 -8.56 6.22
CA GLY A 137 -4.73 -8.02 7.45
C GLY A 137 -4.14 -6.69 7.91
N GLY A 138 -3.24 -6.09 7.13
CA GLY A 138 -2.68 -4.77 7.39
C GLY A 138 -3.55 -3.65 6.81
N ILE A 139 -3.59 -2.51 7.50
CA ILE A 139 -4.10 -1.24 6.98
C ILE A 139 -3.09 -0.17 7.36
N VAL A 140 -2.68 0.63 6.38
CA VAL A 140 -1.94 1.87 6.62
C VAL A 140 -2.84 3.06 6.29
N ALA A 141 -2.84 4.09 7.14
CA ALA A 141 -3.59 5.32 6.93
C ALA A 141 -2.70 6.55 7.16
N ILE A 142 -2.99 7.63 6.46
CA ILE A 142 -2.16 8.81 6.40
C ILE A 142 -2.97 10.02 6.85
N HIS A 143 -2.47 10.76 7.84
CA HIS A 143 -2.92 12.12 8.09
C HIS A 143 -1.87 13.08 7.49
N PRO A 144 -2.19 13.80 6.40
CA PRO A 144 -1.25 14.75 5.80
C PRO A 144 -0.75 15.78 6.81
N ASN A 145 0.56 16.03 6.82
CA ASN A 145 1.28 16.91 7.73
C ASN A 145 1.33 16.48 9.21
N HIS A 146 0.80 15.30 9.57
CA HIS A 146 0.76 14.87 10.98
C HIS A 146 1.41 13.50 11.20
N TYR A 147 0.85 12.42 10.63
CA TYR A 147 1.32 11.06 10.91
C TYR A 147 0.98 10.06 9.80
N ALA A 148 1.67 8.95 9.83
CA ALA A 148 1.24 7.70 9.22
C ALA A 148 0.99 6.67 10.33
N ILE A 149 -0.10 5.92 10.23
CA ILE A 149 -0.49 4.89 11.20
C ILE A 149 -0.68 3.57 10.48
N ALA A 150 -0.12 2.50 11.04
CA ALA A 150 -0.31 1.15 10.53
C ALA A 150 -0.91 0.25 11.61
N VAL A 151 -1.87 -0.55 11.23
CA VAL A 151 -2.50 -1.56 12.09
C VAL A 151 -2.49 -2.91 11.39
N TRP A 152 -2.38 -3.97 12.16
CA TRP A 152 -2.48 -5.33 11.66
C TRP A 152 -3.36 -6.17 12.57
N SER A 153 -4.32 -6.87 11.99
CA SER A 153 -5.13 -7.85 12.70
C SER A 153 -5.68 -8.88 11.74
N PRO A 154 -5.57 -10.19 12.06
CA PRO A 154 -6.22 -11.25 11.31
C PRO A 154 -7.74 -11.18 11.46
N LYS A 155 -8.43 -12.00 10.66
CA LYS A 155 -9.85 -12.01 10.33
C LYS A 155 -10.25 -10.77 9.56
N LEU A 156 -10.27 -10.99 8.27
CA LEU A 156 -10.83 -10.03 7.33
C LEU A 156 -12.37 -10.09 7.41
N ASN A 157 -12.99 -8.97 7.08
CA ASN A 157 -14.42 -8.93 6.82
C ASN A 157 -14.73 -9.52 5.42
N GLU A 158 -15.99 -9.57 5.05
CA GLU A 158 -16.46 -10.12 3.75
C GLU A 158 -15.88 -9.37 2.54
N LYS A 159 -15.48 -8.12 2.71
CA LYS A 159 -14.89 -7.27 1.67
C LYS A 159 -13.35 -7.34 1.60
N GLY A 160 -12.72 -8.15 2.46
CA GLY A 160 -11.28 -8.41 2.45
C GLY A 160 -10.44 -7.43 3.27
N ASN A 161 -11.06 -6.63 4.14
CA ASN A 161 -10.35 -5.71 5.04
C ASN A 161 -10.32 -6.23 6.47
N SER A 162 -9.25 -5.87 7.22
CA SER A 162 -9.14 -6.21 8.64
C SER A 162 -10.28 -5.61 9.45
N TYR A 163 -11.17 -6.45 9.98
CA TYR A 163 -12.34 -6.01 10.75
C TYR A 163 -11.93 -5.21 12.01
N LYS A 164 -10.99 -5.74 12.79
CA LYS A 164 -10.52 -5.06 14.00
C LYS A 164 -9.67 -3.83 13.67
N GLY A 165 -8.90 -3.88 12.58
CA GLY A 165 -8.12 -2.75 12.09
C GLY A 165 -9.00 -1.56 11.72
N MET A 166 -10.10 -1.82 11.01
CA MET A 166 -11.11 -0.79 10.68
C MET A 166 -11.68 -0.14 11.93
N LYS A 167 -12.13 -0.96 12.90
CA LYS A 167 -12.69 -0.45 14.16
C LYS A 167 -11.68 0.34 14.99
N PHE A 168 -10.44 -0.14 15.06
CA PHE A 168 -9.39 0.57 15.78
C PHE A 168 -9.15 1.96 15.19
N LEU A 169 -9.05 2.06 13.86
CA LEU A 169 -8.81 3.34 13.19
C LEU A 169 -10.00 4.31 13.35
N GLU A 170 -11.25 3.82 13.31
CA GLU A 170 -12.45 4.60 13.60
C GLU A 170 -12.41 5.17 15.03
N GLU A 171 -12.14 4.34 16.03
CA GLU A 171 -12.02 4.77 17.42
C GLU A 171 -10.85 5.74 17.64
N PHE A 172 -9.73 5.48 16.97
CA PHE A 172 -8.55 6.32 17.05
C PHE A 172 -8.84 7.74 16.54
N THR A 173 -9.39 7.89 15.33
CA THR A 173 -9.66 9.21 14.77
C THR A 173 -10.79 9.93 15.50
N THR A 174 -11.81 9.21 15.96
CA THR A 174 -12.91 9.76 16.76
C THR A 174 -12.42 10.31 18.09
N LYS A 175 -11.58 9.56 18.82
CA LYS A 175 -11.08 9.98 20.14
C LYS A 175 -9.99 11.03 20.07
N SER A 176 -9.11 10.95 19.10
CA SER A 176 -8.03 11.93 18.90
C SER A 176 -8.49 13.20 18.21
N GLN A 177 -9.63 13.18 17.52
CA GLN A 177 -10.11 14.25 16.62
C GLN A 177 -9.12 14.56 15.49
N LEU A 178 -8.32 13.58 15.09
CA LEU A 178 -7.28 13.69 14.06
C LEU A 178 -7.73 12.94 12.79
N SER A 179 -8.82 13.40 12.17
CA SER A 179 -9.21 13.05 10.81
C SER A 179 -8.97 14.22 9.87
N ILE A 180 -9.06 14.01 8.57
CA ILE A 180 -8.95 15.13 7.59
C ILE A 180 -10.27 15.84 7.33
N PHE A 181 -11.36 15.37 7.94
CA PHE A 181 -12.70 15.95 7.85
C PHE A 181 -13.18 16.54 9.17
#